data_3842225905445d6d8897409795c3f716
#
_entry.id   3842225905445d6d8897409795c3f716
#
_cell.length_a   1.000
_cell.length_b   1.000
_cell.length_c   1.000
_cell.angle_alpha   90.00
_cell.angle_beta   90.00
_cell.angle_gamma   90.00
#
_symmetry.space_group_name_H-M   'P 1'
#
loop_
_entity.id
_entity.type
_entity.pdbx_description
1 polymer ?
#
loop_
_entity_poly.entity_id
_entity_poly.type
_entity_poly.pdbx_seq_one_letter_code
_entity_poly.pdbx_strand_id
1 'polypeptide(L)'
;MIFNKSSALVFRYFNVNQAIMINEYTKSDCYEILHVVNDAAAKYKNVIPDDCWKEPYMPERELLDAFGDGVRMLGYIHDDKLIAVMGFQEIIDVVLIRHAYTLTAYQGKGMGSALLEYLLDKYQNSRLLVGTWRDAEWAIRFYEKFGFVRHKKKESNSLLEKYWNIPPKQIEHSVVLEKHR
;
A
#
# COMPACT_ATOMS: atom_id res chain seq x y z
N MET A 1 0.01 33.36 -16.37
CA MET A 1 0.54 32.10 -16.91
C MET A 1 -0.14 30.99 -16.15
N ILE A 2 -1.17 30.37 -16.75
CA ILE A 2 -2.06 29.43 -16.09
C ILE A 2 -1.43 28.03 -16.27
N PHE A 3 -0.96 27.43 -15.19
CA PHE A 3 -0.49 26.04 -15.21
C PHE A 3 -1.70 25.09 -15.36
N ASN A 4 -1.78 24.48 -16.52
CA ASN A 4 -2.75 23.45 -16.86
C ASN A 4 -2.37 22.18 -16.08
N LYS A 5 -3.07 21.89 -14.97
CA LYS A 5 -2.97 20.61 -14.28
C LYS A 5 -3.58 19.53 -15.18
N SER A 6 -2.75 18.63 -15.65
CA SER A 6 -3.13 17.41 -16.38
C SER A 6 -4.29 16.72 -15.67
N SER A 7 -5.28 16.33 -16.44
CA SER A 7 -6.54 15.73 -16.00
C SER A 7 -6.28 14.36 -15.34
N ALA A 8 -6.00 14.35 -14.06
CA ALA A 8 -6.10 13.16 -13.23
C ALA A 8 -7.58 12.81 -13.06
N LEU A 9 -7.94 11.57 -13.35
CA LEU A 9 -9.31 11.07 -13.19
C LEU A 9 -9.68 11.15 -11.69
N VAL A 10 -10.50 12.12 -11.33
CA VAL A 10 -11.00 12.31 -9.96
C VAL A 10 -12.21 11.40 -9.77
N PHE A 11 -12.05 10.31 -9.06
CA PHE A 11 -13.17 9.49 -8.60
C PHE A 11 -13.71 10.02 -7.28
N ARG A 12 -14.94 10.55 -7.29
CA ARG A 12 -15.66 10.95 -6.07
C ARG A 12 -16.47 9.76 -5.56
N TYR A 13 -15.98 9.11 -4.52
CA TYR A 13 -16.81 8.20 -3.73
C TYR A 13 -17.61 9.02 -2.72
N PHE A 14 -18.95 8.98 -2.83
CA PHE A 14 -19.82 9.67 -1.90
C PHE A 14 -20.14 8.76 -0.69
N ASN A 15 -19.55 9.05 0.45
CA ASN A 15 -20.14 8.66 1.72
C ASN A 15 -20.85 9.91 2.30
N VAL A 16 -22.01 9.74 2.90
CA VAL A 16 -23.09 10.74 3.07
C VAL A 16 -22.70 12.07 3.74
N ASN A 17 -21.44 12.27 4.23
CA ASN A 17 -21.04 13.50 4.93
C ASN A 17 -19.64 14.09 4.62
N GLN A 18 -18.83 13.52 3.73
CA GLN A 18 -17.60 14.15 3.24
C GLN A 18 -17.25 13.59 1.86
N ALA A 19 -16.90 14.45 0.91
CA ALA A 19 -16.38 14.01 -0.39
C ALA A 19 -15.02 13.31 -0.15
N ILE A 20 -15.01 11.98 -0.21
CA ILE A 20 -13.78 11.21 -0.18
C ILE A 20 -13.08 11.43 -1.52
N MET A 21 -11.91 12.05 -1.50
CA MET A 21 -11.09 12.23 -2.70
C MET A 21 -9.98 11.19 -2.70
N ILE A 22 -10.12 10.20 -3.59
CA ILE A 22 -9.05 9.25 -3.89
C ILE A 22 -8.52 9.61 -5.29
N ASN A 23 -7.24 9.94 -5.36
CA ASN A 23 -6.55 10.27 -6.60
C ASN A 23 -5.42 9.29 -6.88
N GLU A 24 -5.08 9.13 -8.15
CA GLU A 24 -3.86 8.45 -8.54
C GLU A 24 -2.67 9.42 -8.47
N TYR A 25 -1.58 8.98 -7.89
CA TYR A 25 -0.35 9.71 -7.69
C TYR A 25 0.75 9.16 -8.59
N THR A 26 1.65 10.02 -9.02
CA THR A 26 2.69 9.73 -10.00
C THR A 26 4.09 10.03 -9.46
N LYS A 27 5.12 9.82 -10.28
CA LYS A 27 6.52 10.16 -9.93
C LYS A 27 6.71 11.63 -9.56
N SER A 28 5.88 12.55 -10.07
CA SER A 28 5.96 13.97 -9.71
C SER A 28 5.57 14.25 -8.26
N ASP A 29 4.86 13.31 -7.64
CA ASP A 29 4.32 13.45 -6.29
C ASP A 29 5.17 12.68 -5.25
N CYS A 30 6.38 12.24 -5.65
CA CYS A 30 7.26 11.40 -4.80
C CYS A 30 7.47 11.97 -3.41
N TYR A 31 7.66 13.26 -3.27
CA TYR A 31 7.92 13.89 -1.97
C TYR A 31 6.75 13.67 -0.99
N GLU A 32 5.53 13.89 -1.44
CA GLU A 32 4.32 13.73 -0.63
C GLU A 32 4.09 12.26 -0.27
N ILE A 33 4.30 11.34 -1.21
CA ILE A 33 4.19 9.89 -0.98
C ILE A 33 5.21 9.44 0.06
N LEU A 34 6.48 9.83 -0.11
CA LEU A 34 7.57 9.47 0.81
C LEU A 34 7.35 10.03 2.21
N HIS A 35 6.77 11.23 2.33
CA HIS A 35 6.40 11.79 3.63
C HIS A 35 5.40 10.86 4.35
N VAL A 36 4.34 10.42 3.67
CA VAL A 36 3.34 9.50 4.26
C VAL A 36 3.95 8.15 4.60
N VAL A 37 4.74 7.58 3.69
CA VAL A 37 5.36 6.26 3.88
C VAL A 37 6.32 6.27 5.07
N ASN A 38 7.24 7.23 5.12
CA ASN A 38 8.29 7.26 6.13
C ASN A 38 7.76 7.65 7.52
N ASP A 39 6.74 8.52 7.61
CA ASP A 39 6.04 8.80 8.86
C ASP A 39 5.37 7.52 9.41
N ALA A 40 4.58 6.87 8.60
CA ALA A 40 3.83 5.69 9.02
C ALA A 40 4.73 4.48 9.30
N ALA A 41 5.84 4.35 8.59
CA ALA A 41 6.78 3.24 8.75
C ALA A 41 7.50 3.25 10.11
N ALA A 42 7.53 4.38 10.82
CA ALA A 42 8.09 4.45 12.17
C ALA A 42 7.51 3.37 13.11
N LYS A 43 6.27 2.93 12.86
CA LYS A 43 5.62 1.84 13.60
C LYS A 43 6.31 0.48 13.45
N TYR A 44 7.08 0.27 12.39
CA TYR A 44 7.82 -0.98 12.17
C TYR A 44 9.15 -1.02 12.92
N LYS A 45 9.65 0.13 13.41
CA LYS A 45 10.88 0.20 14.19
C LYS A 45 10.77 -0.68 15.45
N ASN A 46 11.75 -1.53 15.70
CA ASN A 46 11.76 -2.54 16.76
C ASN A 46 10.71 -3.67 16.63
N VAL A 47 10.00 -3.75 15.50
CA VAL A 47 9.04 -4.83 15.21
C VAL A 47 9.59 -5.75 14.13
N ILE A 48 10.29 -5.19 13.15
CA ILE A 48 11.00 -5.95 12.11
C ILE A 48 12.45 -6.15 12.52
N PRO A 49 13.17 -7.14 11.93
CA PRO A 49 14.59 -7.34 12.21
C PRO A 49 15.39 -6.05 11.99
N ASP A 50 16.34 -5.78 12.91
CA ASP A 50 17.14 -4.54 12.88
C ASP A 50 17.91 -4.34 11.57
N ASP A 51 18.38 -5.41 10.98
CA ASP A 51 19.07 -5.39 9.68
C ASP A 51 18.13 -5.30 8.46
N CYS A 52 16.82 -5.36 8.67
CA CYS A 52 15.79 -5.01 7.69
C CYS A 52 15.28 -3.57 7.87
N TRP A 53 15.62 -2.92 8.99
CA TRP A 53 15.29 -1.52 9.23
C TRP A 53 16.33 -0.60 8.59
N LYS A 54 15.88 0.45 7.94
CA LYS A 54 16.71 1.52 7.35
C LYS A 54 16.07 2.89 7.55
N GLU A 55 16.86 3.93 7.53
CA GLU A 55 16.37 5.32 7.62
C GLU A 55 16.94 6.15 6.45
N PRO A 56 16.08 6.75 5.60
CA PRO A 56 14.63 6.63 5.63
C PRO A 56 14.18 5.19 5.30
N TYR A 57 13.01 4.78 5.82
CA TYR A 57 12.47 3.43 5.58
C TYR A 57 12.29 3.15 4.09
N MET A 58 11.76 4.15 3.35
CA MET A 58 11.69 4.14 1.90
C MET A 58 12.50 5.32 1.34
N PRO A 59 13.68 5.09 0.75
CA PRO A 59 14.40 6.09 -0.02
C PRO A 59 13.66 6.44 -1.32
N GLU A 60 13.87 7.65 -1.84
CA GLU A 60 13.25 8.12 -3.09
C GLU A 60 13.49 7.17 -4.26
N ARG A 61 14.71 6.66 -4.40
CA ARG A 61 15.06 5.72 -5.46
C ARG A 61 14.18 4.47 -5.45
N GLU A 62 13.91 3.91 -4.28
CA GLU A 62 13.07 2.71 -4.13
C GLU A 62 11.63 2.97 -4.59
N LEU A 63 11.08 4.15 -4.30
CA LEU A 63 9.77 4.55 -4.79
C LEU A 63 9.76 4.75 -6.31
N LEU A 64 10.80 5.38 -6.86
CA LEU A 64 10.95 5.57 -8.31
C LEU A 64 11.10 4.23 -9.04
N ASP A 65 11.87 3.30 -8.49
CA ASP A 65 12.02 1.94 -9.01
C ASP A 65 10.66 1.19 -8.97
N ALA A 66 9.90 1.30 -7.89
CA ALA A 66 8.55 0.74 -7.78
C ALA A 66 7.60 1.25 -8.88
N PHE A 67 7.63 2.56 -9.18
CA PHE A 67 6.90 3.13 -10.31
C PHE A 67 7.41 2.59 -11.67
N GLY A 68 8.73 2.39 -11.78
CA GLY A 68 9.35 1.76 -12.96
C GLY A 68 8.88 0.33 -13.19
N ASP A 69 8.68 -0.41 -12.13
CA ASP A 69 8.17 -1.78 -12.12
C ASP A 69 6.65 -1.87 -12.35
N GLY A 70 5.97 -0.73 -12.54
CA GLY A 70 4.53 -0.69 -12.85
C GLY A 70 3.63 -0.59 -11.61
N VAL A 71 4.17 -0.30 -10.43
CA VAL A 71 3.33 0.04 -9.27
C VAL A 71 2.60 1.35 -9.55
N ARG A 72 1.28 1.33 -9.37
CA ARG A 72 0.41 2.50 -9.38
C ARG A 72 0.07 2.88 -7.95
N MET A 73 0.00 4.17 -7.66
CA MET A 73 -0.19 4.66 -6.29
C MET A 73 -1.51 5.43 -6.18
N LEU A 74 -2.38 4.99 -5.28
CA LEU A 74 -3.56 5.75 -4.85
C LEU A 74 -3.23 6.57 -3.62
N GLY A 75 -3.79 7.77 -3.53
CA GLY A 75 -3.70 8.62 -2.38
C GLY A 75 -5.07 9.06 -1.88
N TYR A 76 -5.25 9.08 -0.57
CA TYR A 76 -6.41 9.65 0.10
C TYR A 76 -6.09 11.08 0.55
N ILE A 77 -6.91 12.02 0.11
CA ILE A 77 -6.74 13.45 0.39
C ILE A 77 -7.73 13.87 1.48
N HIS A 78 -7.25 14.60 2.46
CA HIS A 78 -8.05 15.24 3.50
C HIS A 78 -7.51 16.65 3.76
N ASP A 79 -8.35 17.65 3.70
CA ASP A 79 -7.99 19.07 3.83
C ASP A 79 -6.81 19.46 2.91
N ASP A 80 -6.94 19.10 1.62
CA ASP A 80 -5.93 19.32 0.56
C ASP A 80 -4.54 18.70 0.82
N LYS A 81 -4.46 17.74 1.76
CA LYS A 81 -3.22 17.02 2.08
C LYS A 81 -3.33 15.53 1.78
N LEU A 82 -2.27 14.95 1.26
CA LEU A 82 -2.12 13.52 1.14
C LEU A 82 -1.88 12.92 2.53
N ILE A 83 -2.79 12.07 3.00
CA ILE A 83 -2.71 11.48 4.36
C ILE A 83 -2.61 9.97 4.39
N ALA A 84 -2.96 9.30 3.30
CA ALA A 84 -2.76 7.87 3.17
C ALA A 84 -2.46 7.52 1.72
N VAL A 85 -1.67 6.46 1.52
CA VAL A 85 -1.32 5.91 0.21
C VAL A 85 -1.55 4.41 0.20
N MET A 86 -1.87 3.87 -0.97
CA MET A 86 -1.93 2.43 -1.23
C MET A 86 -1.52 2.16 -2.67
N GLY A 87 -0.39 1.47 -2.83
CA GLY A 87 0.08 1.01 -4.12
C GLY A 87 -0.60 -0.28 -4.55
N PHE A 88 -0.71 -0.47 -5.85
CA PHE A 88 -1.13 -1.73 -6.43
C PHE A 88 -0.37 -2.00 -7.73
N GLN A 89 -0.25 -3.27 -8.09
CA GLN A 89 0.49 -3.70 -9.27
C GLN A 89 -0.21 -4.93 -9.87
N GLU A 90 -0.53 -4.86 -11.16
CA GLU A 90 -1.08 -5.99 -11.90
C GLU A 90 0.10 -6.83 -12.42
N ILE A 91 0.18 -8.09 -11.99
CA ILE A 91 1.26 -9.02 -12.39
C ILE A 91 0.63 -10.35 -12.79
N ILE A 92 0.82 -10.76 -14.05
CA ILE A 92 0.42 -12.05 -14.62
C ILE A 92 -1.06 -12.36 -14.32
N ASP A 93 -1.33 -13.00 -13.17
CA ASP A 93 -2.63 -13.54 -12.77
C ASP A 93 -3.14 -12.99 -11.42
N VAL A 94 -2.47 -11.97 -10.88
CA VAL A 94 -2.78 -11.40 -9.56
C VAL A 94 -2.71 -9.87 -9.57
N VAL A 95 -3.36 -9.26 -8.59
CA VAL A 95 -3.16 -7.86 -8.23
C VAL A 95 -2.46 -7.83 -6.88
N LEU A 96 -1.26 -7.27 -6.84
CA LEU A 96 -0.52 -7.06 -5.60
C LEU A 96 -0.94 -5.74 -4.96
N ILE A 97 -1.24 -5.76 -3.65
CA ILE A 97 -1.33 -4.55 -2.84
C ILE A 97 0.06 -4.26 -2.28
N ARG A 98 0.55 -3.05 -2.49
CA ARG A 98 1.89 -2.62 -2.08
C ARG A 98 1.83 -1.26 -1.39
N HIS A 99 2.82 -0.95 -0.56
CA HIS A 99 3.02 0.40 0.00
C HIS A 99 1.75 1.02 0.63
N ALA A 100 1.05 0.26 1.48
CA ALA A 100 -0.16 0.71 2.17
C ALA A 100 0.21 1.41 3.49
N TYR A 101 0.12 2.73 3.51
CA TYR A 101 0.53 3.57 4.63
C TYR A 101 -0.48 4.68 4.90
N THR A 102 -0.64 5.03 6.17
CA THR A 102 -1.46 6.17 6.62
C THR A 102 -0.66 6.95 7.65
N LEU A 103 -0.55 8.27 7.49
CA LEU A 103 0.11 9.16 8.45
C LEU A 103 -0.29 8.80 9.88
N THR A 104 0.68 8.74 10.79
CA THR A 104 0.52 8.31 12.18
C THR A 104 -0.65 9.02 12.87
N ALA A 105 -0.79 10.34 12.68
CA ALA A 105 -1.87 11.15 13.24
C ALA A 105 -3.28 10.81 12.72
N TYR A 106 -3.37 10.09 11.61
CA TYR A 106 -4.63 9.73 10.93
C TYR A 106 -4.93 8.23 10.95
N GLN A 107 -4.09 7.41 11.56
CA GLN A 107 -4.33 5.97 11.69
C GLN A 107 -5.61 5.68 12.48
N GLY A 108 -6.28 4.58 12.14
CA GLY A 108 -7.52 4.16 12.82
C GLY A 108 -8.78 4.96 12.45
N LYS A 109 -8.68 5.94 11.54
CA LYS A 109 -9.82 6.82 11.15
C LYS A 109 -10.48 6.44 9.82
N GLY A 110 -10.14 5.27 9.24
CA GLY A 110 -10.83 4.72 8.07
C GLY A 110 -10.20 5.02 6.71
N MET A 111 -9.15 5.87 6.60
CA MET A 111 -8.56 6.26 5.31
C MET A 111 -7.95 5.08 4.55
N GLY A 112 -7.18 4.23 5.24
CA GLY A 112 -6.66 3.01 4.63
C GLY A 112 -7.76 2.04 4.21
N SER A 113 -8.87 1.99 4.96
CA SER A 113 -10.05 1.20 4.61
C SER A 113 -10.68 1.68 3.32
N ALA A 114 -10.87 3.01 3.16
CA ALA A 114 -11.43 3.58 1.94
C ALA A 114 -10.57 3.29 0.70
N LEU A 115 -9.24 3.35 0.82
CA LEU A 115 -8.31 2.99 -0.27
C LEU A 115 -8.43 1.50 -0.63
N LEU A 116 -8.51 0.63 0.38
CA LEU A 116 -8.64 -0.81 0.15
C LEU A 116 -10.00 -1.16 -0.46
N GLU A 117 -11.08 -0.59 0.03
CA GLU A 117 -12.44 -0.76 -0.52
C GLU A 117 -12.49 -0.35 -1.99
N TYR A 118 -11.86 0.79 -2.34
CA TYR A 118 -11.75 1.21 -3.74
C TYR A 118 -11.05 0.17 -4.61
N LEU A 119 -9.93 -0.41 -4.14
CA LEU A 119 -9.22 -1.46 -4.87
C LEU A 119 -10.06 -2.76 -4.97
N LEU A 120 -10.74 -3.14 -3.90
CA LEU A 120 -11.60 -4.33 -3.88
C LEU A 120 -12.76 -4.18 -4.88
N ASP A 121 -13.36 -3.00 -4.99
CA ASP A 121 -14.41 -2.73 -5.96
C ASP A 121 -13.86 -2.76 -7.39
N LYS A 122 -12.73 -2.10 -7.62
CA LYS A 122 -12.07 -2.08 -8.94
C LYS A 122 -11.66 -3.47 -9.41
N TYR A 123 -11.20 -4.33 -8.51
CA TYR A 123 -10.65 -5.66 -8.81
C TYR A 123 -11.48 -6.81 -8.23
N GLN A 124 -12.82 -6.63 -8.15
CA GLN A 124 -13.74 -7.59 -7.55
C GLN A 124 -13.69 -9.00 -8.15
N ASN A 125 -13.17 -9.14 -9.37
CA ASN A 125 -13.02 -10.41 -10.09
C ASN A 125 -11.57 -10.92 -10.15
N SER A 126 -10.66 -10.29 -9.41
CA SER A 126 -9.23 -10.60 -9.43
C SER A 126 -8.81 -11.31 -8.15
N ARG A 127 -7.71 -12.02 -8.23
CA ARG A 127 -6.99 -12.55 -7.10
C ARG A 127 -6.10 -11.46 -6.53
N LEU A 128 -6.34 -11.03 -5.28
CA LEU A 128 -5.56 -9.99 -4.64
C LEU A 128 -4.62 -10.58 -3.61
N LEU A 129 -3.35 -10.20 -3.66
CA LEU A 129 -2.33 -10.60 -2.70
C LEU A 129 -1.76 -9.35 -2.01
N VAL A 130 -1.45 -9.48 -0.73
CA VAL A 130 -0.67 -8.50 0.02
C VAL A 130 0.42 -9.19 0.82
N GLY A 131 1.64 -8.68 0.71
CA GLY A 131 2.78 -9.07 1.53
C GLY A 131 3.00 -8.07 2.66
N THR A 132 3.19 -8.55 3.88
CA THR A 132 3.55 -7.70 5.02
C THR A 132 4.51 -8.43 5.96
N TRP A 133 5.10 -7.68 6.89
CA TRP A 133 5.95 -8.26 7.93
C TRP A 133 5.13 -9.17 8.85
N ARG A 134 5.66 -10.35 9.17
CA ARG A 134 4.95 -11.36 9.98
C ARG A 134 4.58 -10.86 11.37
N ASP A 135 5.43 -10.03 11.96
CA ASP A 135 5.25 -9.51 13.32
C ASP A 135 4.42 -8.21 13.35
N ALA A 136 4.03 -7.69 12.18
CA ALA A 136 3.15 -6.54 12.05
C ALA A 136 1.66 -6.95 12.18
N GLU A 137 1.27 -7.47 13.33
CA GLU A 137 -0.07 -7.99 13.61
C GLU A 137 -1.19 -6.99 13.31
N TRP A 138 -0.95 -5.68 13.48
CA TRP A 138 -1.94 -4.64 13.13
C TRP A 138 -2.23 -4.59 11.63
N ALA A 139 -1.21 -4.81 10.77
CA ALA A 139 -1.37 -4.83 9.33
C ALA A 139 -2.11 -6.10 8.89
N ILE A 140 -1.75 -7.24 9.49
CA ILE A 140 -2.41 -8.52 9.23
C ILE A 140 -3.90 -8.42 9.57
N ARG A 141 -4.25 -7.99 10.79
CA ARG A 141 -5.64 -7.81 11.24
C ARG A 141 -6.42 -6.82 10.38
N PHE A 142 -5.74 -5.80 9.85
CA PHE A 142 -6.37 -4.86 8.94
C PHE A 142 -6.90 -5.59 7.69
N TYR A 143 -6.08 -6.40 7.03
CA TYR A 143 -6.50 -7.13 5.83
C TYR A 143 -7.49 -8.26 6.14
N GLU A 144 -7.33 -8.96 7.27
CA GLU A 144 -8.28 -10.00 7.70
C GLU A 144 -9.72 -9.46 7.87
N LYS A 145 -9.90 -8.22 8.34
CA LYS A 145 -11.21 -7.56 8.41
C LYS A 145 -11.90 -7.41 7.05
N PHE A 146 -11.13 -7.38 5.96
CA PHE A 146 -11.63 -7.31 4.59
C PHE A 146 -11.73 -8.68 3.91
N GLY A 147 -11.58 -9.75 4.68
CA GLY A 147 -11.74 -11.12 4.20
C GLY A 147 -10.49 -11.69 3.51
N PHE A 148 -9.32 -11.08 3.71
CA PHE A 148 -8.07 -11.72 3.32
C PHE A 148 -7.74 -12.85 4.28
N VAL A 149 -7.20 -13.95 3.75
CA VAL A 149 -6.78 -15.13 4.50
C VAL A 149 -5.27 -15.25 4.49
N ARG A 150 -4.69 -15.44 5.66
CA ARG A 150 -3.23 -15.59 5.83
C ARG A 150 -2.77 -16.95 5.33
N HIS A 151 -1.77 -16.98 4.47
CA HIS A 151 -1.08 -18.20 4.05
C HIS A 151 -0.11 -18.72 5.11
N LYS A 152 0.10 -20.03 5.10
CA LYS A 152 1.17 -20.67 5.89
C LYS A 152 2.54 -20.22 5.39
N LYS A 153 3.58 -20.37 6.23
CA LYS A 153 4.96 -19.90 5.93
C LYS A 153 5.47 -20.39 4.56
N LYS A 154 5.34 -21.68 4.27
CA LYS A 154 5.82 -22.27 3.02
C LYS A 154 5.15 -21.67 1.78
N GLU A 155 3.83 -21.50 1.85
CA GLU A 155 3.05 -20.89 0.77
C GLU A 155 3.37 -19.40 0.61
N SER A 156 3.47 -18.68 1.73
CA SER A 156 3.89 -17.26 1.72
C SER A 156 5.24 -17.08 1.05
N ASN A 157 6.24 -17.90 1.40
CA ASN A 157 7.57 -17.82 0.79
C ASN A 157 7.50 -18.04 -0.72
N SER A 158 6.80 -19.11 -1.18
CA SER A 158 6.65 -19.38 -2.62
C SER A 158 5.93 -18.26 -3.38
N LEU A 159 4.92 -17.62 -2.77
CA LEU A 159 4.22 -16.48 -3.35
C LEU A 159 5.12 -15.25 -3.40
N LEU A 160 5.88 -14.97 -2.34
CA LEU A 160 6.83 -13.86 -2.29
C LEU A 160 7.93 -14.01 -3.34
N GLU A 161 8.52 -15.21 -3.46
CA GLU A 161 9.52 -15.52 -4.49
C GLU A 161 8.97 -15.37 -5.92
N LYS A 162 7.69 -15.71 -6.13
CA LYS A 162 7.08 -15.65 -7.45
C LYS A 162 6.71 -14.23 -7.88
N TYR A 163 6.20 -13.41 -6.96
CA TYR A 163 5.56 -12.15 -7.31
C TYR A 163 6.26 -10.89 -6.79
N TRP A 164 7.19 -11.01 -5.82
CA TRP A 164 7.92 -9.87 -5.26
C TRP A 164 9.41 -9.98 -5.52
N ASN A 165 10.01 -8.87 -5.90
CA ASN A 165 11.46 -8.75 -5.98
C ASN A 165 11.99 -8.17 -4.65
N ILE A 166 12.10 -9.01 -3.63
CA ILE A 166 12.57 -8.62 -2.29
C ILE A 166 13.68 -9.56 -1.80
N PRO A 167 14.58 -9.09 -0.91
CA PRO A 167 15.67 -9.90 -0.40
C PRO A 167 15.20 -11.18 0.32
N PRO A 168 15.97 -12.28 0.27
CA PRO A 168 15.60 -13.55 0.95
C PRO A 168 15.29 -13.39 2.43
N LYS A 169 16.01 -12.51 3.12
CA LYS A 169 15.77 -12.22 4.53
C LYS A 169 14.40 -11.58 4.76
N GLN A 170 13.98 -10.69 3.89
CA GLN A 170 12.65 -10.10 3.97
C GLN A 170 11.56 -11.16 3.72
N ILE A 171 11.79 -12.09 2.79
CA ILE A 171 10.89 -13.22 2.55
C ILE A 171 10.74 -14.05 3.83
N GLU A 172 11.85 -14.35 4.51
CA GLU A 172 11.84 -15.14 5.75
C GLU A 172 10.96 -14.53 6.85
N HIS A 173 10.92 -13.19 6.95
CA HIS A 173 10.21 -12.44 7.97
C HIS A 173 8.87 -11.86 7.49
N SER A 174 8.41 -12.24 6.32
CA SER A 174 7.14 -11.78 5.74
C SER A 174 6.08 -12.87 5.73
N VAL A 175 4.85 -12.44 5.52
CA VAL A 175 3.68 -13.29 5.32
C VAL A 175 2.84 -12.71 4.17
N VAL A 176 2.18 -13.60 3.44
CA VAL A 176 1.23 -13.22 2.39
C VAL A 176 -0.19 -13.48 2.89
N LEU A 177 -1.06 -12.52 2.66
CA LEU A 177 -2.50 -12.72 2.78
C LEU A 177 -3.11 -12.61 1.39
N GLU A 178 -4.17 -13.37 1.19
CA GLU A 178 -4.86 -13.47 -0.09
C GLU A 178 -6.36 -13.27 0.10
N LYS A 179 -6.97 -12.54 -0.84
CA LYS A 179 -8.41 -12.48 -1.00
C LYS A 179 -8.78 -13.14 -2.31
N HIS A 180 -9.54 -14.21 -2.20
CA HIS A 180 -10.26 -14.83 -3.30
C HIS A 180 -11.63 -14.16 -3.50
N ARG A 181 -12.23 -14.45 -4.64
CA ARG A 181 -13.63 -14.11 -4.96
C ARG A 181 -14.60 -14.64 -3.90
#